data_7ff62aefc2efbafd1dad276312b48643
#
_entry.id   7ff62aefc2efbafd1dad276312b48643
#
_cell.length_a   1.000
_cell.length_b   1.000
_cell.length_c   1.000
_cell.angle_alpha   90.00
_cell.angle_beta   90.00
_cell.angle_gamma   90.00
#
_symmetry.space_group_name_H-M   'P 1'
#
loop_
_entity.id
_entity.type
_entity.pdbx_description
1 polymer ?
#
loop_
_entity_poly.entity_id
_entity_poly.type
_entity_poly.pdbx_seq_one_letter_code
_entity_poly.pdbx_strand_id
1 'polypeptide(L)'
;MRIGVPLQEPSGPDPMSGLREQVQRAADDGFASAWMSNIFGLDALTSLAVAGSQVPGIELGTAVVPTYPRHPAVLAQQALTVALAVGPGRLALGIGLSHKIVIEDMYGYSFDKPARHMREYLSVLVPLLDGNPVSVDGSTLSAHIGLSTPRAGRVPVLLAALAPRMLELAGGQADGTVLWMTGPATVRDYVVPAITAAASAAGRPSPRVVCALPVCVTSDPDAARASAEKELAIYGQLPSYRAMLDREGAAGPGDVAIVGDEDAVAAQIQALADAGVTDFGAAEVGRGEDRERTRSLLKAVIAAS
;
A
#
# COMPACT_ATOMS: atom_id res chain seq x y z
N MET A 1 10.83 -12.72 -0.83
CA MET A 1 9.76 -11.70 -0.83
C MET A 1 9.15 -11.65 0.56
N ARG A 2 8.97 -10.46 1.15
CA ARG A 2 8.30 -10.31 2.45
C ARG A 2 6.79 -10.49 2.28
N ILE A 3 6.12 -11.07 3.28
CA ILE A 3 4.66 -11.21 3.26
C ILE A 3 4.06 -10.36 4.38
N GLY A 4 3.15 -9.48 4.01
CA GLY A 4 2.35 -8.65 4.90
C GLY A 4 0.85 -8.91 4.73
N VAL A 5 0.05 -8.30 5.58
CA VAL A 5 -1.40 -8.44 5.54
C VAL A 5 -2.09 -7.08 5.58
N PRO A 6 -3.10 -6.83 4.73
CA PRO A 6 -3.98 -5.67 4.89
C PRO A 6 -4.84 -5.81 6.14
N LEU A 7 -4.91 -4.73 6.92
CA LEU A 7 -5.81 -4.62 8.06
C LEU A 7 -7.20 -4.26 7.57
N GLN A 8 -8.20 -4.92 8.13
CA GLN A 8 -9.59 -4.60 7.85
C GLN A 8 -10.12 -3.62 8.90
N GLU A 9 -10.97 -2.71 8.47
CA GLU A 9 -11.63 -1.81 9.41
C GLU A 9 -12.56 -2.60 10.34
N PRO A 10 -12.29 -2.62 11.65
CA PRO A 10 -13.09 -3.42 12.56
C PRO A 10 -14.50 -2.84 12.71
N SER A 11 -15.48 -3.72 12.73
CA SER A 11 -16.86 -3.39 13.10
C SER A 11 -17.09 -3.61 14.59
N GLY A 12 -18.03 -2.86 15.16
CA GLY A 12 -18.43 -3.04 16.57
C GLY A 12 -18.15 -1.83 17.46
N PRO A 13 -18.39 -1.95 18.77
CA PRO A 13 -18.35 -0.80 19.69
C PRO A 13 -16.95 -0.32 20.05
N ASP A 14 -15.92 -1.17 19.86
CA ASP A 14 -14.52 -0.83 20.12
C ASP A 14 -13.63 -1.20 18.93
N PRO A 15 -13.67 -0.40 17.87
CA PRO A 15 -12.88 -0.68 16.67
C PRO A 15 -11.37 -0.59 16.90
N MET A 16 -10.91 0.20 17.88
CA MET A 16 -9.48 0.35 18.14
C MET A 16 -8.88 -0.91 18.81
N SER A 17 -9.60 -1.55 19.73
CA SER A 17 -9.19 -2.86 20.26
C SER A 17 -9.18 -3.93 19.18
N GLY A 18 -10.20 -3.98 18.32
CA GLY A 18 -10.24 -4.92 17.20
C GLY A 18 -9.08 -4.74 16.21
N LEU A 19 -8.67 -3.50 15.96
CA LEU A 19 -7.50 -3.21 15.12
C LEU A 19 -6.20 -3.67 15.77
N ARG A 20 -6.03 -3.39 17.07
CA ARG A 20 -4.87 -3.86 17.84
C ARG A 20 -4.75 -5.38 17.81
N GLU A 21 -5.86 -6.09 17.98
CA GLU A 21 -5.89 -7.56 17.91
C GLU A 21 -5.49 -8.08 16.52
N GLN A 22 -5.88 -7.39 15.44
CA GLN A 22 -5.43 -7.74 14.09
C GLN A 22 -3.92 -7.56 13.94
N VAL A 23 -3.36 -6.44 14.41
CA VAL A 23 -1.92 -6.16 14.37
C VAL A 23 -1.15 -7.18 15.21
N GLN A 24 -1.63 -7.49 16.44
CA GLN A 24 -1.02 -8.49 17.31
C GLN A 24 -1.02 -9.87 16.64
N ARG A 25 -2.14 -10.30 16.10
CA ARG A 25 -2.26 -11.58 15.40
C ARG A 25 -1.36 -11.66 14.18
N ALA A 26 -1.22 -10.56 13.43
CA ALA A 26 -0.29 -10.51 12.30
C ALA A 26 1.17 -10.65 12.76
N ALA A 27 1.55 -10.00 13.86
CA ALA A 27 2.87 -10.14 14.45
C ALA A 27 3.14 -11.57 14.97
N ASP A 28 2.19 -12.15 15.71
CA ASP A 28 2.29 -13.52 16.27
C ASP A 28 2.38 -14.60 15.17
N ASP A 29 1.74 -14.38 14.03
CA ASP A 29 1.77 -15.27 12.87
C ASP A 29 3.02 -15.07 11.99
N GLY A 30 3.90 -14.12 12.34
CA GLY A 30 5.17 -13.89 11.65
C GLY A 30 5.09 -13.02 10.41
N PHE A 31 3.98 -12.32 10.15
CA PHE A 31 3.90 -11.38 9.02
C PHE A 31 4.91 -10.25 9.18
N ALA A 32 5.57 -9.91 8.08
CA ALA A 32 6.58 -8.87 8.06
C ALA A 32 5.99 -7.46 8.22
N SER A 33 4.74 -7.27 7.79
CA SER A 33 4.08 -5.96 7.80
C SER A 33 2.55 -6.07 7.86
N ALA A 34 1.92 -5.02 8.42
CA ALA A 34 0.47 -4.84 8.42
C ALA A 34 0.13 -3.48 7.77
N TRP A 35 -0.80 -3.48 6.82
CA TRP A 35 -1.10 -2.33 5.96
C TRP A 35 -2.52 -1.83 6.19
N MET A 36 -2.68 -0.53 6.39
CA MET A 36 -4.00 0.08 6.59
C MET A 36 -4.35 1.05 5.47
N SER A 37 -5.51 0.87 4.86
CA SER A 37 -6.10 1.82 3.92
C SER A 37 -6.64 3.04 4.66
N ASN A 38 -6.57 4.22 4.02
CA ASN A 38 -7.20 5.43 4.52
C ASN A 38 -8.30 5.87 3.56
N ILE A 39 -9.50 5.37 3.79
CA ILE A 39 -10.69 5.70 2.97
C ILE A 39 -11.57 6.70 3.73
N PHE A 40 -12.72 6.28 4.23
CA PHE A 40 -13.70 7.17 4.91
C PHE A 40 -13.98 6.76 6.36
N GLY A 41 -13.38 5.68 6.83
CA GLY A 41 -13.53 5.23 8.21
C GLY A 41 -12.41 5.75 9.12
N LEU A 42 -11.74 4.85 9.82
CA LEU A 42 -10.67 5.22 10.74
C LEU A 42 -9.49 5.87 10.00
N ASP A 43 -8.95 6.96 10.56
CA ASP A 43 -7.70 7.56 10.07
C ASP A 43 -6.53 6.59 10.23
N ALA A 44 -5.89 6.21 9.13
CA ALA A 44 -4.89 5.16 9.14
C ALA A 44 -3.69 5.48 10.04
N LEU A 45 -3.13 6.68 9.95
CA LEU A 45 -1.96 7.06 10.74
C LEU A 45 -2.26 7.12 12.24
N THR A 46 -3.39 7.70 12.61
CA THR A 46 -3.85 7.73 14.01
C THR A 46 -4.06 6.32 14.55
N SER A 47 -4.74 5.49 13.77
CA SER A 47 -5.03 4.10 14.14
C SER A 47 -3.76 3.26 14.30
N LEU A 48 -2.82 3.39 13.36
CA LEU A 48 -1.53 2.70 13.44
C LEU A 48 -0.68 3.18 14.61
N ALA A 49 -0.73 4.47 14.97
CA ALA A 49 -0.06 4.97 16.16
C ALA A 49 -0.59 4.31 17.44
N VAL A 50 -1.93 4.24 17.57
CA VAL A 50 -2.57 3.65 18.77
C VAL A 50 -2.34 2.14 18.84
N ALA A 51 -2.65 1.40 17.77
CA ALA A 51 -2.50 -0.06 17.75
C ALA A 51 -1.03 -0.49 17.78
N GLY A 52 -0.19 0.15 16.96
CA GLY A 52 1.19 -0.23 16.77
C GLY A 52 2.12 0.11 17.92
N SER A 53 1.81 1.13 18.74
CA SER A 53 2.58 1.45 19.96
C SER A 53 2.54 0.34 21.00
N GLN A 54 1.54 -0.52 20.95
CA GLN A 54 1.33 -1.62 21.89
C GLN A 54 1.78 -2.98 21.35
N VAL A 55 2.09 -3.09 20.05
CA VAL A 55 2.47 -4.35 19.39
C VAL A 55 3.85 -4.16 18.73
N PRO A 56 4.94 -4.63 19.34
CA PRO A 56 6.28 -4.53 18.74
C PRO A 56 6.50 -5.53 17.60
N GLY A 57 7.60 -5.35 16.86
CA GLY A 57 8.16 -6.39 15.98
C GLY A 57 7.58 -6.46 14.55
N ILE A 58 6.50 -5.76 14.23
CA ILE A 58 5.91 -5.74 12.90
C ILE A 58 6.03 -4.35 12.25
N GLU A 59 6.32 -4.28 10.96
CA GLU A 59 6.25 -3.02 10.21
C GLU A 59 4.78 -2.64 9.96
N LEU A 60 4.48 -1.36 10.08
CA LEU A 60 3.15 -0.81 9.87
C LEU A 60 3.18 0.12 8.66
N GLY A 61 2.24 -0.05 7.74
CA GLY A 61 2.19 0.74 6.53
C GLY A 61 0.82 1.32 6.24
N THR A 62 0.80 2.44 5.55
CA THR A 62 -0.44 2.96 4.97
C THR A 62 -0.56 2.57 3.50
N ALA A 63 -1.76 2.15 3.06
CA ALA A 63 -2.02 1.70 1.69
C ALA A 63 -3.36 2.23 1.16
N VAL A 64 -3.52 3.53 0.92
CA VAL A 64 -2.56 4.63 1.08
C VAL A 64 -3.25 5.88 1.64
N VAL A 65 -2.50 6.84 2.19
CA VAL A 65 -3.05 8.13 2.62
C VAL A 65 -3.28 9.05 1.40
N PRO A 66 -4.48 9.60 1.21
CA PRO A 66 -4.75 10.58 0.14
C PRO A 66 -4.00 11.90 0.36
N THR A 67 -3.38 12.43 -0.71
CA THR A 67 -2.55 13.65 -0.62
C THR A 67 -3.35 14.95 -0.66
N TYR A 68 -4.46 15.00 -1.41
CA TYR A 68 -5.21 16.25 -1.61
C TYR A 68 -5.78 16.88 -0.32
N PRO A 69 -6.38 16.11 0.61
CA PRO A 69 -6.95 16.70 1.82
C PRO A 69 -5.91 17.01 2.92
N ARG A 70 -4.62 16.71 2.67
CA ARG A 70 -3.55 16.91 3.65
C ARG A 70 -2.38 17.66 3.04
N HIS A 71 -2.00 18.79 3.62
CA HIS A 71 -0.78 19.48 3.24
C HIS A 71 0.44 18.60 3.56
N PRO A 72 1.48 18.51 2.68
CA PRO A 72 2.62 17.61 2.88
C PRO A 72 3.41 17.88 4.16
N ALA A 73 3.49 19.12 4.63
CA ALA A 73 4.13 19.44 5.91
C ALA A 73 3.35 18.89 7.11
N VAL A 74 2.00 18.93 7.04
CA VAL A 74 1.13 18.33 8.08
C VAL A 74 1.27 16.82 8.08
N LEU A 75 1.31 16.20 6.91
CA LEU A 75 1.51 14.76 6.79
C LEU A 75 2.90 14.34 7.28
N ALA A 76 3.95 15.11 6.96
CA ALA A 76 5.31 14.84 7.47
C ALA A 76 5.35 14.88 9.00
N GLN A 77 4.77 15.92 9.63
CA GLN A 77 4.69 16.03 11.08
C GLN A 77 3.93 14.83 11.69
N GLN A 78 2.79 14.46 11.12
CA GLN A 78 1.99 13.32 11.57
C GLN A 78 2.78 12.02 11.45
N ALA A 79 3.40 11.75 10.30
CA ALA A 79 4.18 10.53 10.07
C ALA A 79 5.38 10.41 11.01
N LEU A 80 6.11 11.50 11.26
CA LEU A 80 7.20 11.52 12.23
C LEU A 80 6.70 11.22 13.66
N THR A 81 5.54 11.78 14.03
CA THR A 81 4.91 11.52 15.34
C THR A 81 4.49 10.05 15.47
N VAL A 82 3.90 9.48 14.42
CA VAL A 82 3.56 8.04 14.39
C VAL A 82 4.82 7.18 14.49
N ALA A 83 5.88 7.52 13.76
CA ALA A 83 7.15 6.79 13.81
C ALA A 83 7.78 6.79 15.23
N LEU A 84 7.65 7.91 15.97
CA LEU A 84 8.04 7.97 17.39
C LEU A 84 7.18 7.04 18.25
N ALA A 85 5.87 7.00 18.02
CA ALA A 85 4.94 6.20 18.81
C ALA A 85 5.13 4.69 18.60
N VAL A 86 5.37 4.27 17.34
CA VAL A 86 5.50 2.84 16.99
C VAL A 86 6.94 2.30 17.11
N GLY A 87 7.93 3.19 17.13
CA GLY A 87 9.35 2.85 17.22
C GLY A 87 10.10 2.92 15.89
N PRO A 88 11.44 2.98 15.95
CA PRO A 88 12.28 3.22 14.78
C PRO A 88 12.17 2.14 13.71
N GLY A 89 12.07 2.59 12.43
CA GLY A 89 12.04 1.70 11.26
C GLY A 89 10.74 0.91 11.09
N ARG A 90 9.71 1.19 11.86
CA ARG A 90 8.46 0.43 11.84
C ARG A 90 7.31 1.10 11.09
N LEU A 91 7.47 2.32 10.61
CA LEU A 91 6.47 2.99 9.78
C LEU A 91 6.93 3.06 8.33
N ALA A 92 6.09 2.59 7.40
CA ALA A 92 6.18 2.84 5.97
C ALA A 92 5.00 3.73 5.54
N LEU A 93 5.28 4.90 4.97
CA LEU A 93 4.26 5.87 4.58
C LEU A 93 3.87 5.67 3.11
N GLY A 94 2.78 4.97 2.87
CA GLY A 94 2.15 4.89 1.56
C GLY A 94 1.21 6.09 1.33
N ILE A 95 1.40 6.79 0.22
CA ILE A 95 0.59 7.94 -0.19
C ILE A 95 0.04 7.75 -1.60
N GLY A 96 -1.05 8.43 -1.92
CA GLY A 96 -1.66 8.35 -3.24
C GLY A 96 -2.56 9.53 -3.57
N LEU A 97 -2.94 9.62 -4.84
CA LEU A 97 -3.80 10.69 -5.35
C LEU A 97 -5.29 10.48 -5.01
N SER A 98 -5.67 9.27 -4.60
CA SER A 98 -7.08 8.85 -4.59
C SER A 98 -7.68 8.85 -6.01
N HIS A 99 -8.98 8.99 -6.15
CA HIS A 99 -9.71 8.95 -7.42
C HIS A 99 -10.37 10.31 -7.69
N LYS A 100 -10.49 10.66 -8.98
CA LYS A 100 -11.05 11.96 -9.40
C LYS A 100 -12.41 12.21 -8.75
N ILE A 101 -13.30 11.24 -8.76
CA ILE A 101 -14.64 11.33 -8.14
C ILE A 101 -14.57 11.66 -6.63
N VAL A 102 -13.59 11.08 -5.93
CA VAL A 102 -13.42 11.36 -4.48
C VAL A 102 -12.89 12.78 -4.28
N ILE A 103 -11.91 13.18 -5.07
CA ILE A 103 -11.24 14.47 -4.88
C ILE A 103 -12.12 15.63 -5.34
N GLU A 104 -12.79 15.51 -6.49
CA GLU A 104 -13.62 16.59 -7.03
C GLU A 104 -15.02 16.60 -6.41
N ASP A 105 -15.73 15.47 -6.45
CA ASP A 105 -17.15 15.46 -6.08
C ASP A 105 -17.36 15.35 -4.56
N MET A 106 -16.50 14.64 -3.84
CA MET A 106 -16.67 14.46 -2.39
C MET A 106 -15.91 15.49 -1.57
N TYR A 107 -14.67 15.85 -1.97
CA TYR A 107 -13.83 16.80 -1.23
C TYR A 107 -13.83 18.23 -1.80
N GLY A 108 -14.29 18.44 -3.04
CA GLY A 108 -14.35 19.76 -3.67
C GLY A 108 -12.99 20.33 -4.08
N TYR A 109 -11.95 19.51 -4.21
CA TYR A 109 -10.64 19.92 -4.74
C TYR A 109 -10.58 19.70 -6.24
N SER A 110 -9.69 20.45 -6.95
CA SER A 110 -9.38 20.16 -8.35
C SER A 110 -8.45 18.97 -8.47
N PHE A 111 -8.77 18.03 -9.37
CA PHE A 111 -7.90 16.91 -9.75
C PHE A 111 -7.03 17.24 -10.98
N ASP A 112 -6.90 18.50 -11.33
CA ASP A 112 -6.09 18.94 -12.46
C ASP A 112 -4.59 18.70 -12.20
N LYS A 113 -3.88 18.25 -13.24
CA LYS A 113 -2.43 18.05 -13.22
C LYS A 113 -1.93 17.16 -12.07
N PRO A 114 -2.53 15.97 -11.84
CA PRO A 114 -2.26 15.14 -10.66
C PRO A 114 -0.78 14.73 -10.52
N ALA A 115 -0.07 14.47 -11.62
CA ALA A 115 1.37 14.18 -11.58
C ALA A 115 2.22 15.39 -11.15
N ARG A 116 1.79 16.62 -11.47
CA ARG A 116 2.44 17.84 -10.98
C ARG A 116 2.19 18.01 -9.49
N HIS A 117 0.95 17.87 -9.05
CA HIS A 117 0.59 17.89 -7.64
C HIS A 117 1.47 16.91 -6.85
N MET A 118 1.57 15.66 -7.29
CA MET A 118 2.38 14.66 -6.59
C MET A 118 3.88 15.01 -6.59
N ARG A 119 4.42 15.54 -7.67
CA ARG A 119 5.83 15.99 -7.73
C ARG A 119 6.10 17.09 -6.72
N GLU A 120 5.26 18.12 -6.69
CA GLU A 120 5.36 19.23 -5.74
C GLU A 120 5.14 18.74 -4.30
N TYR A 121 4.22 17.80 -4.09
CA TYR A 121 3.96 17.17 -2.81
C TYR A 121 5.21 16.44 -2.26
N LEU A 122 5.84 15.61 -3.09
CA LEU A 122 7.05 14.88 -2.71
C LEU A 122 8.24 15.81 -2.44
N SER A 123 8.36 16.94 -3.19
CA SER A 123 9.43 17.92 -2.97
C SER A 123 9.35 18.63 -1.62
N VAL A 124 8.20 18.58 -0.96
CA VAL A 124 8.00 19.08 0.41
C VAL A 124 8.06 17.95 1.43
N LEU A 125 7.33 16.86 1.17
CA LEU A 125 7.19 15.74 2.12
C LEU A 125 8.52 15.08 2.44
N VAL A 126 9.26 14.65 1.40
CA VAL A 126 10.47 13.83 1.59
C VAL A 126 11.56 14.59 2.34
N PRO A 127 11.95 15.82 1.99
CA PRO A 127 12.94 16.56 2.76
C PRO A 127 12.52 16.80 4.23
N LEU A 128 11.24 17.08 4.49
CA LEU A 128 10.76 17.28 5.86
C LEU A 128 10.84 15.99 6.69
N LEU A 129 10.55 14.83 6.11
CA LEU A 129 10.75 13.52 6.76
C LEU A 129 12.23 13.25 7.04
N ASP A 130 13.13 13.76 6.19
CA ASP A 130 14.58 13.67 6.37
C ASP A 130 15.13 14.72 7.34
N GLY A 131 14.29 15.61 7.88
CA GLY A 131 14.65 16.64 8.85
C GLY A 131 15.21 17.92 8.23
N ASN A 132 15.06 18.09 6.93
CA ASN A 132 15.51 19.29 6.21
C ASN A 132 14.35 20.29 6.05
N PRO A 133 14.57 21.60 6.31
CA PRO A 133 13.58 22.62 6.00
C PRO A 133 13.39 22.75 4.48
N VAL A 134 12.21 23.23 4.09
CA VAL A 134 11.86 23.43 2.68
C VAL A 134 11.46 24.87 2.40
N SER A 135 11.71 25.32 1.17
CA SER A 135 11.20 26.55 0.59
C SER A 135 10.80 26.26 -0.84
N VAL A 136 9.53 25.94 -1.05
CA VAL A 136 8.96 25.53 -2.33
C VAL A 136 7.81 26.44 -2.71
N ASP A 137 7.90 27.01 -3.91
CA ASP A 137 6.84 27.80 -4.57
C ASP A 137 6.34 26.99 -5.77
N GLY A 138 5.37 26.13 -5.53
CA GLY A 138 4.73 25.31 -6.56
C GLY A 138 3.48 25.93 -7.13
N SER A 139 2.97 25.36 -8.19
CA SER A 139 1.70 25.79 -8.82
C SER A 139 0.46 25.16 -8.19
N THR A 140 0.63 24.06 -7.46
CA THR A 140 -0.46 23.33 -6.78
C THR A 140 -0.36 23.44 -5.27
N LEU A 141 0.83 23.68 -4.74
CA LEU A 141 1.09 23.92 -3.32
C LEU A 141 2.37 24.72 -3.12
N SER A 142 2.48 25.42 -1.99
CA SER A 142 3.70 26.11 -1.55
C SER A 142 3.98 25.78 -0.08
N ALA A 143 5.26 25.74 0.30
CA ALA A 143 5.67 25.46 1.67
C ALA A 143 7.03 26.11 2.00
N HIS A 144 7.08 26.92 3.07
CA HIS A 144 8.30 27.54 3.60
C HIS A 144 8.38 27.21 5.11
N ILE A 145 8.87 26.00 5.42
CA ILE A 145 8.77 25.45 6.78
C ILE A 145 9.89 24.45 7.08
N GLY A 146 10.27 24.39 8.37
CA GLY A 146 11.02 23.28 8.96
C GLY A 146 10.21 22.70 10.11
N LEU A 147 10.38 21.41 10.38
CA LEU A 147 9.72 20.73 11.48
C LEU A 147 10.67 20.57 12.67
N SER A 148 10.15 20.78 13.88
CA SER A 148 10.87 20.51 15.13
C SER A 148 10.57 19.11 15.71
N THR A 149 9.76 18.31 15.02
CA THR A 149 9.42 16.95 15.44
C THR A 149 10.68 16.08 15.42
N PRO A 150 11.04 15.42 16.53
CA PRO A 150 12.17 14.50 16.54
C PRO A 150 11.96 13.34 15.56
N ARG A 151 13.07 12.75 15.08
CA ARG A 151 13.05 11.61 14.17
C ARG A 151 13.37 10.32 14.92
N ALA A 152 12.51 9.32 14.83
CA ALA A 152 12.77 7.97 15.34
C ALA A 152 13.59 7.10 14.36
N GLY A 153 13.93 7.62 13.20
CA GLY A 153 14.59 6.92 12.10
C GLY A 153 14.04 7.36 10.76
N ARG A 154 14.42 6.65 9.69
CA ARG A 154 13.90 6.91 8.35
C ARG A 154 12.47 6.37 8.22
N VAL A 155 11.60 7.17 7.62
CA VAL A 155 10.25 6.76 7.23
C VAL A 155 10.23 6.62 5.70
N PRO A 156 10.25 5.39 5.16
CA PRO A 156 10.17 5.21 3.71
C PRO A 156 8.83 5.69 3.17
N VAL A 157 8.87 6.39 2.03
CA VAL A 157 7.70 6.89 1.31
C VAL A 157 7.42 6.00 0.11
N LEU A 158 6.23 5.42 0.06
CA LEU A 158 5.76 4.59 -1.04
C LEU A 158 4.60 5.29 -1.76
N LEU A 159 4.61 5.26 -3.08
CA LEU A 159 3.61 5.95 -3.88
C LEU A 159 2.66 4.97 -4.55
N ALA A 160 1.35 5.13 -4.38
CA ALA A 160 0.39 4.41 -5.22
C ALA A 160 0.53 4.88 -6.67
N ALA A 161 1.19 4.08 -7.51
CA ALA A 161 1.59 4.46 -8.85
C ALA A 161 1.26 3.36 -9.86
N LEU A 162 0.37 3.68 -10.81
CA LEU A 162 -0.02 2.79 -11.91
C LEU A 162 0.28 3.42 -13.28
N ALA A 163 0.16 4.75 -13.41
CA ALA A 163 0.43 5.46 -14.65
C ALA A 163 1.94 5.75 -14.83
N PRO A 164 2.46 5.88 -16.07
CA PRO A 164 3.89 6.03 -16.34
C PRO A 164 4.55 7.16 -15.56
N ARG A 165 3.94 8.36 -15.53
CA ARG A 165 4.48 9.51 -14.78
C ARG A 165 4.47 9.31 -13.27
N MET A 166 3.53 8.51 -12.74
CA MET A 166 3.49 8.18 -11.33
C MET A 166 4.57 7.16 -10.96
N LEU A 167 4.84 6.18 -11.85
CA LEU A 167 5.95 5.23 -11.68
C LEU A 167 7.30 5.94 -11.75
N GLU A 168 7.45 6.93 -12.66
CA GLU A 168 8.64 7.79 -12.71
C GLU A 168 8.87 8.53 -11.38
N LEU A 169 7.83 9.11 -10.78
CA LEU A 169 7.92 9.76 -9.48
C LEU A 169 8.20 8.77 -8.34
N ALA A 170 7.58 7.59 -8.39
CA ALA A 170 7.77 6.55 -7.37
C ALA A 170 9.22 6.05 -7.32
N GLY A 171 9.86 5.86 -8.46
CA GLY A 171 11.28 5.48 -8.54
C GLY A 171 12.22 6.66 -8.30
N GLY A 172 11.93 7.81 -8.91
CA GLY A 172 12.85 8.97 -8.91
C GLY A 172 12.82 9.80 -7.63
N GLN A 173 11.70 9.85 -6.89
CA GLN A 173 11.52 10.74 -5.73
C GLN A 173 11.01 10.04 -4.47
N ALA A 174 10.50 8.80 -4.55
CA ALA A 174 10.02 8.02 -3.43
C ALA A 174 10.83 6.72 -3.29
N ASP A 175 10.50 5.88 -2.30
CA ASP A 175 11.24 4.65 -2.01
C ASP A 175 10.65 3.41 -2.67
N GLY A 176 9.57 3.60 -3.43
CA GLY A 176 8.90 2.52 -4.12
C GLY A 176 7.43 2.79 -4.39
N THR A 177 6.71 1.73 -4.66
CA THR A 177 5.28 1.78 -5.01
C THR A 177 4.45 0.84 -4.15
N VAL A 178 3.16 1.20 -3.98
CA VAL A 178 2.11 0.32 -3.45
C VAL A 178 1.09 0.08 -4.56
N LEU A 179 0.92 -1.18 -4.91
CA LEU A 179 0.02 -1.65 -5.96
C LEU A 179 -1.18 -2.39 -5.35
N TRP A 180 -2.33 -2.23 -5.97
CA TRP A 180 -3.53 -2.99 -5.73
C TRP A 180 -4.12 -3.46 -7.05
N MET A 181 -4.68 -4.65 -7.13
CA MET A 181 -5.30 -5.21 -8.34
C MET A 181 -4.37 -5.22 -9.57
N THR A 182 -3.08 -5.49 -9.36
CA THR A 182 -2.07 -5.55 -10.43
C THR A 182 -1.44 -6.94 -10.44
N GLY A 183 -1.70 -7.70 -11.49
CA GLY A 183 -1.23 -9.09 -11.59
C GLY A 183 0.26 -9.23 -11.92
N PRO A 184 0.83 -10.45 -11.82
CA PRO A 184 2.26 -10.70 -11.95
C PRO A 184 2.83 -10.35 -13.32
N ALA A 185 2.10 -10.55 -14.42
CA ALA A 185 2.58 -10.18 -15.76
C ALA A 185 2.74 -8.66 -15.89
N THR A 186 1.75 -7.89 -15.43
CA THR A 186 1.81 -6.42 -15.42
C THR A 186 2.93 -5.89 -14.52
N VAL A 187 3.15 -6.51 -13.36
CA VAL A 187 4.27 -6.15 -12.47
C VAL A 187 5.60 -6.38 -13.17
N ARG A 188 5.82 -7.57 -13.74
CA ARG A 188 7.05 -7.97 -14.41
C ARG A 188 7.36 -7.12 -15.65
N ASP A 189 6.36 -6.94 -16.52
CA ASP A 189 6.60 -6.41 -17.87
C ASP A 189 6.41 -4.88 -17.96
N TYR A 190 5.79 -4.27 -16.97
CA TYR A 190 5.50 -2.84 -16.99
C TYR A 190 5.95 -2.10 -15.72
N VAL A 191 5.51 -2.52 -14.51
CA VAL A 191 5.77 -1.75 -13.29
C VAL A 191 7.25 -1.78 -12.91
N VAL A 192 7.82 -2.98 -12.74
CA VAL A 192 9.21 -3.15 -12.27
C VAL A 192 10.22 -2.52 -13.22
N PRO A 193 10.14 -2.71 -14.55
CA PRO A 193 11.04 -2.02 -15.48
C PRO A 193 10.94 -0.49 -15.39
N ALA A 194 9.74 0.06 -15.34
CA ALA A 194 9.53 1.51 -15.32
C ALA A 194 10.06 2.15 -14.02
N ILE A 195 9.72 1.60 -12.87
CA ILE A 195 10.13 2.17 -11.58
C ILE A 195 11.64 1.99 -11.34
N THR A 196 12.22 0.86 -11.76
CA THR A 196 13.66 0.60 -11.63
C THR A 196 14.48 1.52 -12.53
N ALA A 197 14.05 1.75 -13.78
CA ALA A 197 14.67 2.70 -14.66
C ALA A 197 14.67 4.13 -14.10
N ALA A 198 13.53 4.56 -13.52
CA ALA A 198 13.41 5.86 -12.89
C ALA A 198 14.32 6.01 -11.66
N ALA A 199 14.39 4.99 -10.80
CA ALA A 199 15.29 4.98 -9.65
C ALA A 199 16.75 5.05 -10.07
N SER A 200 17.16 4.24 -11.04
CA SER A 200 18.50 4.23 -11.59
C SER A 200 18.89 5.58 -12.20
N ALA A 201 18.01 6.19 -13.00
CA ALA A 201 18.24 7.51 -13.59
C ALA A 201 18.40 8.62 -12.53
N ALA A 202 17.77 8.46 -11.37
CA ALA A 202 17.88 9.38 -10.23
C ALA A 202 19.01 9.02 -9.25
N GLY A 203 19.81 7.98 -9.51
CA GLY A 203 20.88 7.51 -8.62
C GLY A 203 20.35 6.97 -7.28
N ARG A 204 19.13 6.45 -7.25
CA ARG A 204 18.47 5.94 -6.03
C ARG A 204 18.63 4.41 -5.93
N PRO A 205 18.54 3.85 -4.71
CA PRO A 205 18.50 2.42 -4.51
C PRO A 205 17.35 1.74 -5.25
N SER A 206 17.42 0.41 -5.39
CA SER A 206 16.32 -0.40 -5.91
C SER A 206 15.02 -0.12 -5.16
N PRO A 207 13.92 0.19 -5.88
CA PRO A 207 12.67 0.57 -5.24
C PRO A 207 11.96 -0.63 -4.60
N ARG A 208 11.23 -0.39 -3.52
CA ARG A 208 10.26 -1.38 -2.99
C ARG A 208 9.05 -1.45 -3.92
N VAL A 209 8.61 -2.67 -4.17
CA VAL A 209 7.38 -2.96 -4.91
C VAL A 209 6.46 -3.74 -3.99
N VAL A 210 5.57 -3.03 -3.32
CA VAL A 210 4.51 -3.62 -2.49
C VAL A 210 3.33 -3.91 -3.40
N CYS A 211 2.90 -5.17 -3.49
CA CYS A 211 1.75 -5.56 -4.29
C CYS A 211 0.75 -6.32 -3.43
N ALA A 212 -0.50 -5.84 -3.39
CA ALA A 212 -1.56 -6.51 -2.67
C ALA A 212 -2.59 -7.09 -3.64
N LEU A 213 -2.97 -8.34 -3.41
CA LEU A 213 -4.01 -9.05 -4.14
C LEU A 213 -4.89 -9.87 -3.20
N PRO A 214 -6.15 -10.13 -3.57
CA PRO A 214 -6.98 -11.09 -2.87
C PRO A 214 -6.36 -12.47 -2.91
N VAL A 215 -6.37 -13.20 -1.79
CA VAL A 215 -5.85 -14.57 -1.70
C VAL A 215 -6.85 -15.46 -0.97
N CYS A 216 -7.07 -16.67 -1.52
CA CYS A 216 -7.97 -17.67 -0.94
C CYS A 216 -7.51 -19.09 -1.28
N VAL A 217 -7.17 -19.86 -0.28
CA VAL A 217 -7.05 -21.32 -0.42
C VAL A 217 -8.44 -21.93 -0.29
N THR A 218 -8.86 -22.65 -1.32
CA THR A 218 -10.22 -23.22 -1.36
C THR A 218 -10.27 -24.46 -2.26
N SER A 219 -11.27 -25.30 -2.04
CA SER A 219 -11.63 -26.42 -2.93
C SER A 219 -12.58 -26.01 -4.07
N ASP A 220 -13.11 -24.78 -4.04
CA ASP A 220 -13.99 -24.23 -5.08
C ASP A 220 -13.43 -22.89 -5.60
N PRO A 221 -12.40 -22.92 -6.45
CA PRO A 221 -11.75 -21.72 -6.95
C PRO A 221 -12.67 -20.84 -7.81
N ASP A 222 -13.63 -21.44 -8.52
CA ASP A 222 -14.56 -20.69 -9.38
C ASP A 222 -15.52 -19.83 -8.53
N ALA A 223 -16.07 -20.40 -7.46
CA ALA A 223 -16.91 -19.65 -6.54
C ALA A 223 -16.12 -18.53 -5.82
N ALA A 224 -14.87 -18.79 -5.42
CA ALA A 224 -14.03 -17.78 -4.79
C ALA A 224 -13.68 -16.62 -5.76
N ARG A 225 -13.37 -16.91 -7.03
CA ARG A 225 -13.14 -15.88 -8.07
C ARG A 225 -14.39 -15.06 -8.33
N ALA A 226 -15.55 -15.71 -8.43
CA ALA A 226 -16.84 -15.03 -8.62
C ALA A 226 -17.18 -14.11 -7.43
N SER A 227 -16.85 -14.53 -6.20
CA SER A 227 -17.02 -13.69 -5.00
C SER A 227 -16.09 -12.48 -5.04
N ALA A 228 -14.81 -12.68 -5.34
CA ALA A 228 -13.84 -11.60 -5.49
C ALA A 228 -14.25 -10.61 -6.59
N GLU A 229 -14.73 -11.10 -7.75
CA GLU A 229 -15.25 -10.26 -8.83
C GLU A 229 -16.40 -9.37 -8.36
N LYS A 230 -17.35 -9.95 -7.64
CA LYS A 230 -18.52 -9.22 -7.13
C LYS A 230 -18.14 -8.17 -6.07
N GLU A 231 -17.31 -8.55 -5.11
CA GLU A 231 -16.93 -7.69 -3.99
C GLU A 231 -16.02 -6.54 -4.43
N LEU A 232 -15.21 -6.76 -5.48
CA LEU A 232 -14.22 -5.81 -5.97
C LEU A 232 -14.60 -5.17 -7.30
N ALA A 233 -15.85 -5.33 -7.76
CA ALA A 233 -16.34 -4.86 -9.06
C ALA A 233 -16.05 -3.39 -9.35
N ILE A 234 -16.04 -2.53 -8.31
CA ILE A 234 -15.74 -1.09 -8.45
C ILE A 234 -14.34 -0.86 -9.04
N TYR A 235 -13.35 -1.70 -8.70
CA TYR A 235 -11.99 -1.56 -9.22
C TYR A 235 -11.91 -1.88 -10.71
N GLY A 236 -12.76 -2.75 -11.22
CA GLY A 236 -12.89 -3.00 -12.67
C GLY A 236 -13.40 -1.79 -13.47
N GLN A 237 -14.06 -0.82 -12.80
CA GLN A 237 -14.63 0.37 -13.41
C GLN A 237 -13.72 1.61 -13.29
N LEU A 238 -12.80 1.63 -12.33
CA LEU A 238 -11.89 2.75 -12.14
C LEU A 238 -10.78 2.73 -13.21
N PRO A 239 -10.60 3.81 -14.01
CA PRO A 239 -9.73 3.81 -15.19
C PRO A 239 -8.29 3.37 -14.93
N SER A 240 -7.74 3.72 -13.77
CA SER A 240 -6.37 3.35 -13.39
C SER A 240 -6.19 1.84 -13.17
N TYR A 241 -7.16 1.20 -12.53
CA TYR A 241 -7.15 -0.25 -12.30
C TYR A 241 -7.56 -1.01 -13.55
N ARG A 242 -8.56 -0.52 -14.31
CA ARG A 242 -8.93 -1.13 -15.60
C ARG A 242 -7.73 -1.24 -16.53
N ALA A 243 -6.90 -0.19 -16.61
CA ALA A 243 -5.68 -0.21 -17.41
C ALA A 243 -4.67 -1.29 -16.96
N MET A 244 -4.61 -1.64 -15.68
CA MET A 244 -3.75 -2.71 -15.19
C MET A 244 -4.34 -4.09 -15.48
N LEU A 245 -5.64 -4.26 -15.28
CA LEU A 245 -6.35 -5.49 -15.64
C LEU A 245 -6.26 -5.78 -17.15
N ASP A 246 -6.39 -4.75 -17.99
CA ASP A 246 -6.23 -4.88 -19.46
C ASP A 246 -4.81 -5.33 -19.83
N ARG A 247 -3.77 -4.80 -19.17
CA ARG A 247 -2.37 -5.23 -19.38
C ARG A 247 -2.14 -6.67 -18.94
N GLU A 248 -2.79 -7.09 -17.88
CA GLU A 248 -2.73 -8.47 -17.38
C GLU A 248 -3.48 -9.45 -18.28
N GLY A 249 -4.37 -8.95 -19.15
CA GLY A 249 -5.30 -9.77 -19.92
C GLY A 249 -6.48 -10.28 -19.10
N ALA A 250 -6.77 -9.63 -17.97
CA ALA A 250 -7.83 -9.96 -17.04
C ALA A 250 -9.15 -9.27 -17.42
N ALA A 251 -10.25 -10.01 -17.41
CA ALA A 251 -11.58 -9.45 -17.64
C ALA A 251 -12.05 -8.59 -16.47
N GLY A 252 -11.70 -8.99 -15.24
CA GLY A 252 -12.08 -8.28 -14.03
C GLY A 252 -11.18 -8.58 -12.83
N PRO A 253 -11.51 -8.00 -11.65
CA PRO A 253 -10.80 -8.21 -10.40
C PRO A 253 -10.64 -9.66 -9.96
N GLY A 254 -11.63 -10.52 -10.27
CA GLY A 254 -11.59 -11.94 -9.94
C GLY A 254 -10.47 -12.70 -10.62
N ASP A 255 -10.06 -12.27 -11.82
CA ASP A 255 -9.02 -12.95 -12.59
C ASP A 255 -7.61 -12.73 -12.04
N VAL A 256 -7.39 -11.64 -11.30
CA VAL A 256 -6.10 -11.36 -10.62
C VAL A 256 -6.08 -11.84 -9.18
N ALA A 257 -7.16 -12.42 -8.68
CA ALA A 257 -7.19 -13.03 -7.36
C ALA A 257 -6.37 -14.34 -7.34
N ILE A 258 -5.56 -14.51 -6.31
CA ILE A 258 -4.75 -15.70 -6.05
C ILE A 258 -5.63 -16.76 -5.40
N VAL A 259 -6.09 -17.72 -6.18
CA VAL A 259 -7.11 -18.69 -5.74
C VAL A 259 -6.78 -20.10 -6.22
N GLY A 260 -7.00 -21.08 -5.38
CA GLY A 260 -6.81 -22.49 -5.66
C GLY A 260 -6.59 -23.32 -4.40
N ASP A 261 -6.10 -24.54 -4.57
CA ASP A 261 -5.56 -25.30 -3.46
C ASP A 261 -4.23 -24.73 -2.96
N GLU A 262 -3.65 -25.31 -1.93
CA GLU A 262 -2.42 -24.84 -1.30
C GLU A 262 -1.24 -24.74 -2.28
N ASP A 263 -1.07 -25.74 -3.15
CA ASP A 263 0.03 -25.78 -4.12
C ASP A 263 -0.15 -24.70 -5.20
N ALA A 264 -1.35 -24.55 -5.71
CA ALA A 264 -1.68 -23.54 -6.71
C ALA A 264 -1.52 -22.11 -6.16
N VAL A 265 -1.97 -21.84 -4.94
CA VAL A 265 -1.82 -20.54 -4.28
C VAL A 265 -0.35 -20.25 -4.00
N ALA A 266 0.41 -21.21 -3.49
CA ALA A 266 1.86 -21.05 -3.26
C ALA A 266 2.60 -20.71 -4.56
N ALA A 267 2.29 -21.41 -5.66
CA ALA A 267 2.89 -21.16 -6.97
C ALA A 267 2.56 -19.75 -7.49
N GLN A 268 1.33 -19.27 -7.31
CA GLN A 268 0.92 -17.90 -7.70
C GLN A 268 1.64 -16.84 -6.85
N ILE A 269 1.82 -17.07 -5.54
CA ILE A 269 2.62 -16.18 -4.67
C ILE A 269 4.08 -16.15 -5.13
N GLN A 270 4.66 -17.31 -5.50
CA GLN A 270 6.02 -17.37 -6.05
C GLN A 270 6.14 -16.58 -7.37
N ALA A 271 5.14 -16.66 -8.24
CA ALA A 271 5.11 -15.91 -9.49
C ALA A 271 5.16 -14.38 -9.26
N LEU A 272 4.57 -13.86 -8.17
CA LEU A 272 4.72 -12.45 -7.79
C LEU A 272 6.16 -12.12 -7.37
N ALA A 273 6.82 -13.00 -6.62
CA ALA A 273 8.22 -12.84 -6.25
C ALA A 273 9.12 -12.82 -7.50
N ASP A 274 8.91 -13.74 -8.43
CA ASP A 274 9.64 -13.84 -9.70
C ASP A 274 9.39 -12.61 -10.62
N ALA A 275 8.21 -12.00 -10.51
CA ALA A 275 7.87 -10.75 -11.19
C ALA A 275 8.57 -9.51 -10.60
N GLY A 276 9.25 -9.63 -9.45
CA GLY A 276 9.98 -8.56 -8.79
C GLY A 276 9.20 -7.83 -7.69
N VAL A 277 8.11 -8.42 -7.18
CA VAL A 277 7.46 -7.94 -5.96
C VAL A 277 8.40 -8.15 -4.77
N THR A 278 8.64 -7.10 -4.01
CA THR A 278 9.47 -7.16 -2.79
C THR A 278 8.65 -7.48 -1.55
N ASP A 279 7.40 -7.04 -1.53
CA ASP A 279 6.46 -7.19 -0.42
C ASP A 279 5.08 -7.57 -0.95
N PHE A 280 4.58 -8.72 -0.58
CA PHE A 280 3.24 -9.15 -0.93
C PHE A 280 2.26 -8.84 0.19
N GLY A 281 1.22 -8.06 -0.09
CA GLY A 281 0.10 -7.79 0.79
C GLY A 281 -1.01 -8.83 0.58
N ALA A 282 -1.03 -9.87 1.39
CA ALA A 282 -2.00 -10.95 1.26
C ALA A 282 -3.38 -10.52 1.79
N ALA A 283 -4.26 -10.08 0.89
CA ALA A 283 -5.64 -9.73 1.23
C ALA A 283 -6.48 -11.00 1.34
N GLU A 284 -6.51 -11.59 2.54
CA GLU A 284 -7.23 -12.82 2.82
C GLU A 284 -8.74 -12.63 2.57
N VAL A 285 -9.24 -13.30 1.54
CA VAL A 285 -10.67 -13.41 1.25
C VAL A 285 -11.15 -14.82 1.58
N GLY A 286 -12.45 -15.06 1.53
CA GLY A 286 -13.01 -16.33 1.97
C GLY A 286 -13.47 -16.30 3.42
N ARG A 287 -14.14 -17.37 3.86
CA ARG A 287 -14.78 -17.48 5.17
C ARG A 287 -14.56 -18.87 5.76
N GLY A 288 -14.72 -19.00 7.06
CA GLY A 288 -14.64 -20.30 7.74
C GLY A 288 -13.32 -21.02 7.43
N GLU A 289 -13.43 -22.26 7.02
CA GLU A 289 -12.29 -23.17 6.74
C GLU A 289 -11.34 -22.61 5.68
N ASP A 290 -11.84 -22.00 4.60
CA ASP A 290 -11.00 -21.43 3.54
C ASP A 290 -10.09 -20.32 4.09
N ARG A 291 -10.58 -19.50 5.00
CA ARG A 291 -9.78 -18.46 5.65
C ARG A 291 -8.69 -19.06 6.55
N GLU A 292 -9.02 -20.09 7.29
CA GLU A 292 -8.06 -20.79 8.16
C GLU A 292 -6.97 -21.48 7.34
N ARG A 293 -7.33 -22.15 6.24
CA ARG A 293 -6.40 -22.78 5.30
C ARG A 293 -5.49 -21.74 4.66
N THR A 294 -6.05 -20.62 4.18
CA THR A 294 -5.29 -19.51 3.61
C THR A 294 -4.26 -18.98 4.61
N ARG A 295 -4.68 -18.71 5.83
CA ARG A 295 -3.79 -18.22 6.89
C ARG A 295 -2.68 -19.24 7.21
N SER A 296 -3.01 -20.51 7.27
CA SER A 296 -2.05 -21.60 7.52
C SER A 296 -1.01 -21.70 6.42
N LEU A 297 -1.41 -21.62 5.15
CA LEU A 297 -0.49 -21.60 4.01
C LEU A 297 0.44 -20.38 4.07
N LEU A 298 -0.09 -19.18 4.31
CA LEU A 298 0.74 -17.96 4.38
C LEU A 298 1.79 -18.06 5.48
N LYS A 299 1.44 -18.62 6.65
CA LYS A 299 2.42 -18.91 7.73
C LYS A 299 3.49 -19.90 7.31
N ALA A 300 3.12 -20.96 6.58
CA ALA A 300 4.08 -21.93 6.06
C ALA A 300 5.03 -21.30 5.04
N VAL A 301 4.53 -20.45 4.14
CA VAL A 301 5.36 -19.72 3.16
C VAL A 301 6.31 -18.75 3.86
N ILE A 302 5.85 -18.03 4.89
CA ILE A 302 6.69 -17.14 5.70
C ILE A 302 7.81 -17.91 6.40
N ALA A 303 7.51 -19.06 6.99
CA ALA A 303 8.48 -19.88 7.71
C ALA A 303 9.54 -20.52 6.77
N ALA A 304 9.23 -20.65 5.47
CA ALA A 304 10.15 -21.20 4.46
C ALA A 304 11.00 -20.13 3.75
N SER A 305 10.75 -18.85 3.98
CA SER A 305 11.44 -17.70 3.34
C SER A 305 12.60 -17.19 4.17
#